data_003e31a2f1b9d91b940625cc6048d62d
#
_entry.id   003e31a2f1b9d91b940625cc6048d62d
#
_cell.length_a   1.000
_cell.length_b   1.000
_cell.length_c   1.000
_cell.angle_alpha   90.00
_cell.angle_beta   90.00
_cell.angle_gamma   90.00
#
_symmetry.space_group_name_H-M   'P 1'
#
loop_
_entity.id
_entity.type
_entity.pdbx_description
1 polymer ?
#
loop_
_entity_poly.entity_id
_entity_poly.type
_entity_poly.pdbx_seq_one_letter_code
_entity_poly.pdbx_strand_id
1 'polypeptide(L)'
;MNETMKIIFGLVGGLAIFIYGMNMMSECLQKAAGEKMKKILALLTKNPILGVLAGALTTAVLQSSSATTVMTIGFVSAGLMSLPQAISIILGANIGTTMTAQIIAFKITDYIYLFIFAGFLISFISKKEKVKNIGQTIFAFGLLFLGIETMGDVMKPLASSAFFVNMIGKVSHIPILGVCVGAVMTLVVQSSSATIAVLQNFASQAGPDGVTSIIGLAGAIPILLGDNIGTTITAVLASIGQPKDARRTAFAHCVFNISGAILFLFLVKPYAALIQFISPKGNEIDVISRQIANAHTGFNLVMTLIWIPLIPLMVKIVMKLVPDGKEMGTKALENPKYLDNKLIAQPAAALQLVAKEVMYCAKLVDEMIGKLQSGNGKIDKENAELVEEKAKILQKLYASVNDYFASLYSGGVLTEEQASQSAGMQSILCDIDRIGQLTREIMETVAKQNKGKHKYSKEALKELKKAMEQIQMIYGSCIRAISGDVDMDIKELMRQKEDIMQLGEKMRKNHIARVGKGKCDSKLTIPFNDVLHNIDRIGNSCVNLVEVAKENVTMQAFFAED
;
A
#
# COMPACT_ATOMS: atom_id res chain seq x y z
N MET A 1 17.33 43.64 -5.12
CA MET A 1 17.20 42.42 -4.27
C MET A 1 18.56 42.16 -3.64
N ASN A 2 18.62 42.00 -2.31
CA ASN A 2 19.85 41.75 -1.57
C ASN A 2 20.45 40.40 -2.00
N GLU A 3 21.77 40.22 -2.02
CA GLU A 3 22.44 38.96 -2.39
C GLU A 3 21.97 37.79 -1.55
N THR A 4 21.78 37.97 -0.25
CA THR A 4 21.23 36.95 0.65
C THR A 4 19.84 36.49 0.20
N MET A 5 18.95 37.39 -0.24
CA MET A 5 17.64 37.06 -0.76
C MET A 5 17.71 36.27 -2.08
N LYS A 6 18.65 36.61 -2.96
CA LYS A 6 18.87 35.85 -4.21
C LYS A 6 19.32 34.43 -3.92
N ILE A 7 20.21 34.26 -2.94
CA ILE A 7 20.68 32.94 -2.52
C ILE A 7 19.50 32.11 -1.93
N ILE A 8 18.73 32.71 -1.01
CA ILE A 8 17.58 32.00 -0.39
C ILE A 8 16.56 31.62 -1.46
N PHE A 9 16.16 32.54 -2.34
CA PHE A 9 15.16 32.24 -3.37
C PHE A 9 15.68 31.22 -4.41
N GLY A 10 16.97 31.28 -4.75
CA GLY A 10 17.59 30.32 -5.66
C GLY A 10 17.69 28.92 -5.03
N LEU A 11 18.04 28.82 -3.74
CA LEU A 11 18.05 27.54 -3.03
C LEU A 11 16.65 26.95 -2.91
N VAL A 12 15.66 27.72 -2.45
CA VAL A 12 14.27 27.26 -2.30
C VAL A 12 13.66 26.95 -3.67
N GLY A 13 13.90 27.77 -4.68
CA GLY A 13 13.44 27.55 -6.06
C GLY A 13 14.06 26.31 -6.70
N GLY A 14 15.40 26.18 -6.58
CA GLY A 14 16.12 25.00 -7.07
C GLY A 14 15.68 23.72 -6.36
N LEU A 15 15.48 23.75 -5.05
CA LEU A 15 14.94 22.63 -4.27
C LEU A 15 13.50 22.29 -4.70
N ALA A 16 12.66 23.28 -4.95
CA ALA A 16 11.29 23.06 -5.43
C ALA A 16 11.28 22.37 -6.81
N ILE A 17 12.12 22.82 -7.75
CA ILE A 17 12.27 22.19 -9.08
C ILE A 17 12.78 20.75 -8.93
N PHE A 18 13.78 20.53 -8.07
CA PHE A 18 14.32 19.20 -7.79
C PHE A 18 13.23 18.25 -7.25
N ILE A 19 12.50 18.67 -6.21
CA ILE A 19 11.45 17.86 -5.59
C ILE A 19 10.32 17.59 -6.58
N TYR A 20 9.91 18.58 -7.36
CA TYR A 20 8.88 18.42 -8.39
C TYR A 20 9.32 17.44 -9.48
N GLY A 21 10.55 17.56 -9.99
CA GLY A 21 11.13 16.63 -10.95
C GLY A 21 11.19 15.20 -10.40
N MET A 22 11.62 15.04 -9.14
CA MET A 22 11.69 13.74 -8.48
C MET A 22 10.30 13.11 -8.31
N ASN A 23 9.30 13.86 -7.85
CA ASN A 23 7.94 13.36 -7.70
C ASN A 23 7.32 12.96 -9.04
N MET A 24 7.47 13.80 -10.06
CA MET A 24 7.00 13.51 -11.42
C MET A 24 7.67 12.26 -12.00
N MET A 25 8.98 12.10 -11.81
CA MET A 25 9.71 10.90 -12.21
C MET A 25 9.17 9.66 -11.49
N SER A 26 8.95 9.75 -10.17
CA SER A 26 8.39 8.67 -9.36
C SER A 26 7.00 8.25 -9.85
N GLU A 27 6.08 9.19 -10.08
CA GLU A 27 4.73 8.91 -10.59
C GLU A 27 4.77 8.21 -11.95
N CYS A 28 5.62 8.69 -12.86
CA CYS A 28 5.75 8.10 -14.20
C CYS A 28 6.36 6.69 -14.14
N LEU A 29 7.34 6.46 -13.26
CA LEU A 29 7.92 5.14 -13.03
C LEU A 29 6.89 4.18 -12.41
N GLN A 30 6.07 4.64 -11.46
CA GLN A 30 4.99 3.85 -10.87
C GLN A 30 3.95 3.44 -11.93
N LYS A 31 3.52 4.39 -12.78
CA LYS A 31 2.60 4.11 -13.89
C LYS A 31 3.22 3.12 -14.89
N ALA A 32 4.50 3.27 -15.21
CA ALA A 32 5.20 2.35 -16.11
C ALA A 32 5.44 0.96 -15.51
N ALA A 33 5.61 0.88 -14.18
CA ALA A 33 5.82 -0.37 -13.46
C ALA A 33 4.54 -1.20 -13.28
N GLY A 34 3.35 -0.55 -13.23
CA GLY A 34 2.01 -1.16 -13.20
C GLY A 34 1.95 -2.58 -12.61
N GLU A 35 1.69 -3.58 -13.47
CA GLU A 35 1.64 -5.00 -13.07
C GLU A 35 2.95 -5.56 -12.51
N LYS A 36 4.13 -5.00 -12.89
CA LYS A 36 5.41 -5.47 -12.35
C LYS A 36 5.51 -5.18 -10.85
N MET A 37 4.93 -4.09 -10.38
CA MET A 37 4.87 -3.78 -8.96
C MET A 37 4.14 -4.89 -8.19
N LYS A 38 3.03 -5.40 -8.72
CA LYS A 38 2.30 -6.55 -8.15
C LYS A 38 3.18 -7.80 -8.05
N LYS A 39 3.96 -8.11 -9.11
CA LYS A 39 4.92 -9.23 -9.09
C LYS A 39 6.04 -9.01 -8.08
N ILE A 40 6.52 -7.78 -7.90
CA ILE A 40 7.51 -7.44 -6.87
C ILE A 40 6.92 -7.65 -5.48
N LEU A 41 5.68 -7.20 -5.25
CA LEU A 41 4.98 -7.42 -3.99
C LEU A 41 4.68 -8.90 -3.73
N ALA A 42 4.47 -9.72 -4.78
CA ALA A 42 4.34 -11.18 -4.66
C ALA A 42 5.64 -11.89 -4.23
N LEU A 43 6.81 -11.22 -4.31
CA LEU A 43 8.06 -11.70 -3.72
C LEU A 43 8.09 -11.56 -2.19
N LEU A 44 7.00 -11.12 -1.56
CA LEU A 44 6.81 -11.03 -0.11
C LEU A 44 6.71 -12.44 0.50
N THR A 45 7.78 -13.20 0.39
CA THR A 45 7.86 -14.58 0.83
C THR A 45 8.42 -14.68 2.26
N LYS A 46 8.36 -15.90 2.83
CA LYS A 46 9.00 -16.21 4.12
C LYS A 46 10.54 -16.09 4.06
N ASN A 47 11.15 -15.88 2.89
CA ASN A 47 12.58 -15.76 2.72
C ASN A 47 13.03 -14.30 2.90
N PRO A 48 13.83 -13.97 3.96
CA PRO A 48 14.30 -12.62 4.22
C PRO A 48 15.10 -11.99 3.06
N ILE A 49 15.87 -12.78 2.31
CA ILE A 49 16.68 -12.27 1.19
C ILE A 49 15.76 -11.77 0.07
N LEU A 50 14.70 -12.52 -0.26
CA LEU A 50 13.71 -12.09 -1.24
C LEU A 50 12.92 -10.87 -0.75
N GLY A 51 12.64 -10.79 0.56
CA GLY A 51 12.05 -9.61 1.17
C GLY A 51 12.92 -8.36 1.01
N VAL A 52 14.23 -8.48 1.25
CA VAL A 52 15.19 -7.39 1.03
C VAL A 52 15.21 -6.98 -0.45
N LEU A 53 15.25 -7.94 -1.37
CA LEU A 53 15.23 -7.66 -2.81
C LEU A 53 13.94 -6.95 -3.23
N ALA A 54 12.79 -7.43 -2.73
CA ALA A 54 11.49 -6.80 -2.98
C ALA A 54 11.46 -5.36 -2.45
N GLY A 55 11.92 -5.13 -1.23
CA GLY A 55 12.00 -3.79 -0.63
C GLY A 55 12.92 -2.86 -1.42
N ALA A 56 14.09 -3.34 -1.86
CA ALA A 56 15.02 -2.56 -2.67
C ALA A 56 14.43 -2.20 -4.05
N LEU A 57 13.83 -3.16 -4.74
CA LEU A 57 13.20 -2.94 -6.05
C LEU A 57 11.98 -2.02 -5.94
N THR A 58 11.12 -2.25 -4.96
CA THR A 58 9.96 -1.39 -4.70
C THR A 58 10.40 0.05 -4.48
N THR A 59 11.38 0.27 -3.61
CA THR A 59 11.88 1.62 -3.32
C THR A 59 12.59 2.25 -4.52
N ALA A 60 13.35 1.48 -5.29
CA ALA A 60 13.97 1.97 -6.52
C ALA A 60 12.93 2.43 -7.57
N VAL A 61 11.78 1.74 -7.66
CA VAL A 61 10.68 2.13 -8.55
C VAL A 61 9.89 3.31 -7.97
N LEU A 62 9.52 3.25 -6.69
CA LEU A 62 8.79 4.32 -6.01
C LEU A 62 9.63 5.57 -5.77
N GLN A 63 10.97 5.47 -5.86
CA GLN A 63 11.93 6.52 -5.51
C GLN A 63 11.70 7.11 -4.12
N SER A 64 11.07 6.33 -3.22
CA SER A 64 10.68 6.77 -1.88
C SER A 64 10.67 5.60 -0.90
N SER A 65 11.64 5.55 0.01
CA SER A 65 11.64 4.57 1.11
C SER A 65 10.54 4.84 2.13
N SER A 66 10.15 6.10 2.30
CA SER A 66 9.01 6.46 3.16
C SER A 66 7.72 5.84 2.62
N ALA A 67 7.47 5.93 1.31
CA ALA A 67 6.30 5.30 0.68
C ALA A 67 6.33 3.77 0.83
N THR A 68 7.48 3.13 0.58
CA THR A 68 7.66 1.69 0.77
C THR A 68 7.43 1.28 2.24
N THR A 69 7.94 2.05 3.18
CA THR A 69 7.79 1.75 4.62
C THR A 69 6.35 1.94 5.08
N VAL A 70 5.67 3.01 4.65
CA VAL A 70 4.24 3.25 4.97
C VAL A 70 3.38 2.13 4.39
N MET A 71 3.65 1.70 3.15
CA MET A 71 2.98 0.55 2.54
C MET A 71 3.20 -0.74 3.35
N THR A 72 4.43 -1.00 3.77
CA THR A 72 4.78 -2.17 4.59
C THR A 72 4.05 -2.14 5.95
N ILE A 73 3.98 -0.96 6.60
CA ILE A 73 3.23 -0.75 7.84
C ILE A 73 1.74 -1.05 7.63
N GLY A 74 1.16 -0.58 6.51
CA GLY A 74 -0.22 -0.84 6.15
C GLY A 74 -0.50 -2.33 5.92
N PHE A 75 0.38 -3.05 5.24
CA PHE A 75 0.25 -4.50 5.05
C PHE A 75 0.34 -5.28 6.36
N VAL A 76 1.24 -4.90 7.26
CA VAL A 76 1.30 -5.50 8.61
C VAL A 76 0.03 -5.19 9.39
N SER A 77 -0.46 -3.97 9.32
CA SER A 77 -1.71 -3.56 9.96
C SER A 77 -2.91 -4.37 9.48
N ALA A 78 -2.96 -4.64 8.19
CA ALA A 78 -3.98 -5.46 7.54
C ALA A 78 -3.78 -6.98 7.73
N GLY A 79 -2.71 -7.40 8.43
CA GLY A 79 -2.41 -8.82 8.61
C GLY A 79 -1.96 -9.55 7.33
N LEU A 80 -1.59 -8.80 6.28
CA LEU A 80 -1.09 -9.33 5.01
C LEU A 80 0.38 -9.70 5.07
N MET A 81 1.07 -9.25 6.10
CA MET A 81 2.51 -9.41 6.27
C MET A 81 2.87 -9.61 7.73
N SER A 82 3.74 -10.55 8.01
CA SER A 82 4.29 -10.74 9.35
C SER A 82 5.39 -9.72 9.66
N LEU A 83 5.64 -9.46 10.95
CA LEU A 83 6.68 -8.55 11.39
C LEU A 83 8.09 -8.91 10.84
N PRO A 84 8.55 -10.18 10.81
CA PRO A 84 9.84 -10.54 10.19
C PRO A 84 9.93 -10.23 8.70
N GLN A 85 8.83 -10.45 7.94
CA GLN A 85 8.77 -10.10 6.53
C GLN A 85 8.87 -8.59 6.33
N ALA A 86 8.12 -7.81 7.11
CA ALA A 86 8.16 -6.36 7.08
C ALA A 86 9.57 -5.81 7.38
N ILE A 87 10.26 -6.37 8.37
CA ILE A 87 11.64 -5.99 8.69
C ILE A 87 12.53 -6.21 7.46
N SER A 88 12.44 -7.36 6.79
CA SER A 88 13.28 -7.63 5.61
C SER A 88 13.04 -6.63 4.47
N ILE A 89 11.78 -6.22 4.25
CA ILE A 89 11.44 -5.20 3.25
C ILE A 89 12.03 -3.84 3.63
N ILE A 90 11.96 -3.44 4.90
CA ILE A 90 12.55 -2.20 5.37
C ILE A 90 14.07 -2.18 5.18
N LEU A 91 14.76 -3.29 5.46
CA LEU A 91 16.19 -3.42 5.17
C LEU A 91 16.47 -3.17 3.69
N GLY A 92 15.67 -3.76 2.80
CA GLY A 92 15.76 -3.53 1.36
C GLY A 92 15.43 -2.10 0.94
N ALA A 93 14.39 -1.51 1.53
CA ALA A 93 13.97 -0.15 1.23
C ALA A 93 15.10 0.87 1.48
N ASN A 94 15.88 0.70 2.54
CA ASN A 94 17.04 1.54 2.80
C ASN A 94 18.12 1.41 1.70
N ILE A 95 18.35 0.21 1.16
CA ILE A 95 19.23 0.04 -0.01
C ILE A 95 18.65 0.75 -1.23
N GLY A 96 17.34 0.56 -1.50
CA GLY A 96 16.67 1.13 -2.68
C GLY A 96 16.74 2.67 -2.72
N THR A 97 16.68 3.34 -1.56
CA THR A 97 16.84 4.79 -1.45
C THR A 97 18.17 5.29 -1.99
N THR A 98 19.23 4.49 -1.88
CA THR A 98 20.57 4.91 -2.34
C THR A 98 20.68 5.09 -3.84
N MET A 99 19.75 4.51 -4.62
CA MET A 99 19.68 4.66 -6.07
C MET A 99 19.52 6.13 -6.47
N THR A 100 18.73 6.91 -5.72
CA THR A 100 18.58 8.35 -5.98
C THR A 100 19.92 9.08 -5.81
N ALA A 101 20.66 8.81 -4.73
CA ALA A 101 21.99 9.38 -4.52
C ALA A 101 22.97 9.00 -5.63
N GLN A 102 22.90 7.78 -6.14
CA GLN A 102 23.72 7.31 -7.27
C GLN A 102 23.36 8.04 -8.57
N ILE A 103 22.07 8.29 -8.82
CA ILE A 103 21.59 9.05 -9.99
C ILE A 103 22.10 10.49 -9.91
N ILE A 104 21.93 11.16 -8.77
CA ILE A 104 22.38 12.55 -8.56
C ILE A 104 23.87 12.70 -8.78
N ALA A 105 24.66 11.68 -8.44
CA ALA A 105 26.11 11.70 -8.60
C ALA A 105 26.60 11.61 -10.06
N PHE A 106 25.70 11.47 -11.05
CA PHE A 106 26.09 11.60 -12.45
C PHE A 106 26.26 13.06 -12.84
N LYS A 107 27.40 13.38 -13.45
CA LYS A 107 27.65 14.72 -14.00
C LYS A 107 27.04 14.82 -15.40
N ILE A 108 25.80 15.25 -15.50
CA ILE A 108 25.07 15.42 -16.78
C ILE A 108 24.63 16.87 -17.03
N THR A 109 25.25 17.82 -16.34
CA THR A 109 24.94 19.27 -16.43
C THR A 109 24.89 19.75 -17.87
N ASP A 110 25.82 19.33 -18.70
CA ASP A 110 25.89 19.75 -20.12
C ASP A 110 24.71 19.25 -20.98
N TYR A 111 23.99 18.25 -20.51
CA TYR A 111 22.89 17.61 -21.24
C TYR A 111 21.50 17.87 -20.64
N ILE A 112 21.39 18.67 -19.59
CA ILE A 112 20.12 18.92 -18.87
C ILE A 112 19.03 19.39 -19.83
N TYR A 113 19.31 20.40 -20.63
CA TYR A 113 18.35 20.99 -21.57
C TYR A 113 17.96 20.01 -22.69
N LEU A 114 18.86 19.10 -23.07
CA LEU A 114 18.57 18.06 -24.04
C LEU A 114 17.55 17.05 -23.47
N PHE A 115 17.72 16.64 -22.21
CA PHE A 115 16.75 15.76 -21.53
C PHE A 115 15.38 16.44 -21.38
N ILE A 116 15.36 17.72 -20.98
CA ILE A 116 14.11 18.51 -20.87
C ILE A 116 13.43 18.57 -22.23
N PHE A 117 14.14 18.95 -23.29
CA PHE A 117 13.57 19.10 -24.63
C PHE A 117 13.10 17.76 -25.20
N ALA A 118 13.94 16.73 -25.17
CA ALA A 118 13.60 15.41 -25.68
C ALA A 118 12.41 14.80 -24.93
N GLY A 119 12.41 14.88 -23.59
CA GLY A 119 11.32 14.39 -22.76
C GLY A 119 10.00 15.13 -23.03
N PHE A 120 10.05 16.46 -23.15
CA PHE A 120 8.90 17.27 -23.54
C PHE A 120 8.37 16.84 -24.90
N LEU A 121 9.22 16.74 -25.91
CA LEU A 121 8.82 16.42 -27.27
C LEU A 121 8.16 15.02 -27.35
N ILE A 122 8.76 14.01 -26.72
CA ILE A 122 8.21 12.65 -26.68
C ILE A 122 6.85 12.64 -25.97
N SER A 123 6.72 13.33 -24.83
CA SER A 123 5.48 13.35 -24.06
C SER A 123 4.37 14.15 -24.76
N PHE A 124 4.73 15.19 -25.52
CA PHE A 124 3.79 16.08 -26.21
C PHE A 124 3.24 15.43 -27.51
N ILE A 125 4.10 14.76 -28.28
CA ILE A 125 3.74 14.18 -29.58
C ILE A 125 3.01 12.84 -29.42
N SER A 126 3.37 12.07 -28.38
CA SER A 126 2.86 10.70 -28.25
C SER A 126 1.40 10.65 -27.80
N LYS A 127 0.58 9.90 -28.54
CA LYS A 127 -0.79 9.55 -28.15
C LYS A 127 -0.86 8.28 -27.29
N LYS A 128 0.22 7.48 -27.24
CA LYS A 128 0.30 6.26 -26.44
C LYS A 128 0.74 6.60 -25.02
N GLU A 129 -0.10 6.32 -24.03
CA GLU A 129 0.17 6.63 -22.61
C GLU A 129 1.54 6.12 -22.13
N LYS A 130 1.88 4.89 -22.49
CA LYS A 130 3.17 4.30 -22.11
C LYS A 130 4.38 5.11 -22.62
N VAL A 131 4.31 5.59 -23.87
CA VAL A 131 5.38 6.42 -24.47
C VAL A 131 5.37 7.81 -23.87
N LYS A 132 4.19 8.37 -23.60
CA LYS A 132 4.01 9.66 -22.91
C LYS A 132 4.64 9.61 -21.51
N ASN A 133 4.39 8.57 -20.74
CA ASN A 133 4.99 8.39 -19.41
C ASN A 133 6.52 8.26 -19.47
N ILE A 134 7.08 7.58 -20.50
CA ILE A 134 8.54 7.53 -20.72
C ILE A 134 9.07 8.93 -21.02
N GLY A 135 8.42 9.71 -21.90
CA GLY A 135 8.77 11.10 -22.20
C GLY A 135 8.75 11.97 -20.95
N GLN A 136 7.71 11.84 -20.14
CA GLN A 136 7.59 12.57 -18.86
C GLN A 136 8.68 12.15 -17.86
N THR A 137 9.08 10.88 -17.81
CA THR A 137 10.20 10.43 -16.97
C THR A 137 11.52 11.10 -17.40
N ILE A 138 11.79 11.18 -18.71
CA ILE A 138 12.98 11.85 -19.26
C ILE A 138 12.94 13.35 -18.98
N PHE A 139 11.79 13.99 -19.14
CA PHE A 139 11.58 15.41 -18.80
C PHE A 139 11.82 15.68 -17.31
N ALA A 140 11.22 14.87 -16.45
CA ALA A 140 11.35 14.96 -15.00
C ALA A 140 12.81 14.75 -14.53
N PHE A 141 13.53 13.85 -15.18
CA PHE A 141 14.96 13.64 -14.97
C PHE A 141 15.76 14.92 -15.30
N GLY A 142 15.46 15.59 -16.41
CA GLY A 142 16.06 16.88 -16.75
C GLY A 142 15.74 17.96 -15.71
N LEU A 143 14.48 18.05 -15.24
CA LEU A 143 14.10 19.01 -14.19
C LEU A 143 14.84 18.76 -12.87
N LEU A 144 15.02 17.49 -12.48
CA LEU A 144 15.76 17.12 -11.28
C LEU A 144 17.18 17.72 -11.32
N PHE A 145 17.89 17.55 -12.42
CA PHE A 145 19.24 18.10 -12.57
C PHE A 145 19.26 19.61 -12.72
N LEU A 146 18.26 20.22 -13.35
CA LEU A 146 18.10 21.66 -13.39
C LEU A 146 17.96 22.25 -11.97
N GLY A 147 17.19 21.60 -11.11
CA GLY A 147 17.08 21.98 -9.71
C GLY A 147 18.42 21.92 -8.97
N ILE A 148 19.20 20.84 -9.20
CA ILE A 148 20.54 20.67 -8.62
C ILE A 148 21.48 21.77 -9.11
N GLU A 149 21.52 22.06 -10.42
CA GLU A 149 22.35 23.10 -11.01
C GLU A 149 22.00 24.48 -10.44
N THR A 150 20.71 24.80 -10.38
CA THR A 150 20.20 26.06 -9.80
C THR A 150 20.65 26.22 -8.35
N MET A 151 20.55 25.17 -7.52
CA MET A 151 21.06 25.22 -6.14
C MET A 151 22.56 25.42 -6.09
N GLY A 152 23.33 24.73 -6.95
CA GLY A 152 24.79 24.85 -7.01
C GLY A 152 25.26 26.24 -7.31
N ASP A 153 24.67 26.90 -8.29
CA ASP A 153 25.07 28.24 -8.72
C ASP A 153 24.87 29.28 -7.62
N VAL A 154 23.77 29.22 -6.88
CA VAL A 154 23.50 30.15 -5.78
C VAL A 154 24.27 29.82 -4.49
N MET A 155 24.83 28.61 -4.37
CA MET A 155 25.66 28.22 -3.22
C MET A 155 27.13 28.67 -3.36
N LYS A 156 27.63 28.93 -4.58
CA LYS A 156 29.02 29.36 -4.81
C LYS A 156 29.45 30.58 -3.96
N PRO A 157 28.65 31.66 -3.82
CA PRO A 157 29.00 32.78 -2.96
C PRO A 157 29.04 32.41 -1.46
N LEU A 158 28.21 31.45 -1.01
CA LEU A 158 28.22 30.99 0.39
C LEU A 158 29.51 30.24 0.73
N ALA A 159 30.03 29.43 -0.19
CA ALA A 159 31.25 28.67 -0.01
C ALA A 159 32.46 29.55 0.23
N SER A 160 32.46 30.82 -0.21
CA SER A 160 33.51 31.81 0.03
C SER A 160 33.27 32.67 1.30
N SER A 161 32.11 32.57 1.95
CA SER A 161 31.78 33.30 3.16
C SER A 161 32.53 32.77 4.39
N ALA A 162 33.35 33.61 5.06
CA ALA A 162 34.09 33.23 6.26
C ALA A 162 33.18 32.71 7.39
N PHE A 163 32.01 33.31 7.57
CA PHE A 163 31.02 32.85 8.57
C PHE A 163 30.57 31.43 8.26
N PHE A 164 30.26 31.15 7.01
CA PHE A 164 29.74 29.88 6.55
C PHE A 164 30.82 28.79 6.60
N VAL A 165 32.03 29.07 6.16
CA VAL A 165 33.19 28.17 6.26
C VAL A 165 33.50 27.80 7.70
N ASN A 166 33.45 28.75 8.64
CA ASN A 166 33.66 28.48 10.06
C ASN A 166 32.54 27.62 10.66
N MET A 167 31.29 27.84 10.26
CA MET A 167 30.16 27.05 10.69
C MET A 167 30.30 25.58 10.22
N ILE A 168 30.62 25.39 8.95
CA ILE A 168 30.83 24.07 8.35
C ILE A 168 32.05 23.37 8.94
N GLY A 169 33.13 24.11 9.20
CA GLY A 169 34.32 23.60 9.90
C GLY A 169 33.97 23.00 11.25
N LYS A 170 33.07 23.64 12.02
CA LYS A 170 32.55 23.03 13.28
C LYS A 170 31.78 21.76 13.06
N VAL A 171 30.90 21.69 12.03
CA VAL A 171 30.13 20.50 11.70
C VAL A 171 31.04 19.36 11.27
N SER A 172 32.08 19.61 10.47
CA SER A 172 33.03 18.59 10.01
C SER A 172 33.94 18.06 11.12
N HIS A 173 34.26 18.90 12.13
CA HIS A 173 35.09 18.47 13.28
C HIS A 173 34.31 17.80 14.42
N ILE A 174 33.00 17.99 14.49
CA ILE A 174 32.14 17.41 15.53
C ILE A 174 31.11 16.47 14.87
N PRO A 175 31.43 15.18 14.71
CA PRO A 175 30.56 14.25 13.96
C PRO A 175 29.12 14.19 14.46
N ILE A 176 28.92 14.27 15.78
CA ILE A 176 27.57 14.30 16.38
C ILE A 176 26.73 15.51 15.89
N LEU A 177 27.38 16.67 15.69
CA LEU A 177 26.69 17.85 15.15
C LEU A 177 26.27 17.62 13.69
N GLY A 178 27.12 16.95 12.90
CA GLY A 178 26.76 16.52 11.54
C GLY A 178 25.54 15.62 11.51
N VAL A 179 25.48 14.63 12.42
CA VAL A 179 24.30 13.75 12.56
C VAL A 179 23.04 14.58 12.91
N CYS A 180 23.14 15.51 13.86
CA CYS A 180 22.01 16.36 14.22
C CYS A 180 21.53 17.21 13.04
N VAL A 181 22.45 17.81 12.28
CA VAL A 181 22.14 18.63 11.11
C VAL A 181 21.40 17.78 10.05
N GLY A 182 21.92 16.61 9.70
CA GLY A 182 21.30 15.72 8.73
C GLY A 182 19.91 15.26 9.18
N ALA A 183 19.78 14.86 10.45
CA ALA A 183 18.50 14.41 11.00
C ALA A 183 17.43 15.53 10.99
N VAL A 184 17.80 16.75 11.42
CA VAL A 184 16.87 17.90 11.41
C VAL A 184 16.51 18.31 9.98
N MET A 185 17.46 18.35 9.05
CA MET A 185 17.17 18.65 7.64
C MET A 185 16.12 17.68 7.08
N THR A 186 16.34 16.40 7.26
CA THR A 186 15.41 15.37 6.72
C THR A 186 14.08 15.38 7.43
N LEU A 187 14.04 15.63 8.73
CA LEU A 187 12.81 15.77 9.50
C LEU A 187 11.95 16.94 9.00
N VAL A 188 12.59 18.08 8.66
CA VAL A 188 11.90 19.27 8.16
C VAL A 188 11.46 19.09 6.71
N VAL A 189 12.37 18.63 5.85
CA VAL A 189 12.11 18.44 4.40
C VAL A 189 11.26 17.21 4.13
N GLN A 190 11.26 16.23 5.04
CA GLN A 190 10.61 14.92 4.91
C GLN A 190 10.99 14.13 3.65
N SER A 191 12.17 14.41 3.11
CA SER A 191 12.73 13.78 1.91
C SER A 191 14.24 13.57 2.07
N SER A 192 14.64 12.32 2.30
CA SER A 192 16.07 11.95 2.34
C SER A 192 16.75 12.20 0.99
N SER A 193 16.06 11.95 -0.11
CA SER A 193 16.61 12.24 -1.45
C SER A 193 16.94 13.72 -1.64
N ALA A 194 16.09 14.62 -1.14
CA ALA A 194 16.32 16.05 -1.20
C ALA A 194 17.50 16.45 -0.28
N THR A 195 17.56 15.91 0.93
CA THR A 195 18.68 16.18 1.87
C THR A 195 20.01 15.71 1.28
N ILE A 196 20.07 14.51 0.71
CA ILE A 196 21.27 13.99 0.05
C ILE A 196 21.64 14.82 -1.17
N ALA A 197 20.68 15.27 -1.99
CA ALA A 197 20.96 16.15 -3.13
C ALA A 197 21.60 17.47 -2.70
N VAL A 198 21.07 18.08 -1.64
CA VAL A 198 21.64 19.29 -1.04
C VAL A 198 23.04 19.01 -0.50
N LEU A 199 23.25 17.90 0.22
CA LEU A 199 24.55 17.51 0.74
C LEU A 199 25.59 17.29 -0.37
N GLN A 200 25.22 16.54 -1.41
CA GLN A 200 26.10 16.26 -2.55
C GLN A 200 26.48 17.54 -3.30
N ASN A 201 25.50 18.40 -3.56
CA ASN A 201 25.71 19.69 -4.21
C ASN A 201 26.63 20.59 -3.36
N PHE A 202 26.34 20.65 -2.05
CA PHE A 202 27.12 21.43 -1.12
C PHE A 202 28.56 20.93 -1.02
N ALA A 203 28.76 19.62 -0.88
CA ALA A 203 30.09 19.03 -0.82
C ALA A 203 30.91 19.23 -2.11
N SER A 204 30.25 19.41 -3.25
CA SER A 204 30.90 19.70 -4.53
C SER A 204 31.35 21.17 -4.68
N GLN A 205 31.05 22.05 -3.71
CA GLN A 205 31.56 23.40 -3.71
C GLN A 205 33.02 23.42 -3.23
N ALA A 206 33.85 24.21 -3.93
CA ALA A 206 35.25 24.41 -3.55
C ALA A 206 35.36 25.21 -2.24
N GLY A 207 36.23 24.79 -1.37
CA GLY A 207 36.63 25.54 -0.19
C GLY A 207 37.49 26.79 -0.57
N PRO A 208 38.01 27.47 0.44
CA PRO A 208 38.82 28.70 0.21
C PRO A 208 40.07 28.49 -0.64
N ASP A 209 40.57 27.25 -0.73
CA ASP A 209 41.72 26.88 -1.57
C ASP A 209 41.38 26.66 -3.05
N GLY A 210 40.08 26.66 -3.40
CA GLY A 210 39.57 26.44 -4.76
C GLY A 210 39.70 25.01 -5.29
N VAL A 211 40.20 24.06 -4.49
CA VAL A 211 40.55 22.69 -4.94
C VAL A 211 39.90 21.61 -4.08
N THR A 212 39.86 21.81 -2.76
CA THR A 212 39.26 20.84 -1.83
C THR A 212 37.78 21.12 -1.60
N SER A 213 37.02 20.07 -1.25
CA SER A 213 35.62 20.22 -0.87
C SER A 213 35.48 21.04 0.41
N ILE A 214 34.49 21.91 0.48
CA ILE A 214 34.20 22.73 1.67
C ILE A 214 33.94 21.91 2.93
N ILE A 215 33.45 20.65 2.81
CA ILE A 215 33.15 19.77 3.95
C ILE A 215 33.97 18.49 3.97
N GLY A 216 34.47 18.05 2.82
CA GLY A 216 35.18 16.79 2.65
C GLY A 216 34.29 15.57 2.93
N LEU A 217 34.71 14.36 2.51
CA LEU A 217 33.93 13.14 2.69
C LEU A 217 33.74 12.78 4.16
N ALA A 218 34.75 12.96 5.00
CA ALA A 218 34.66 12.67 6.43
C ALA A 218 33.68 13.59 7.16
N GLY A 219 33.48 14.82 6.71
CA GLY A 219 32.45 15.71 7.24
C GLY A 219 31.05 15.44 6.68
N ALA A 220 30.94 14.95 5.45
CA ALA A 220 29.68 14.63 4.81
C ALA A 220 29.04 13.33 5.37
N ILE A 221 29.83 12.30 5.74
CA ILE A 221 29.35 11.04 6.28
C ILE A 221 28.45 11.21 7.52
N PRO A 222 28.82 11.99 8.56
CA PRO A 222 27.93 12.20 9.71
C PRO A 222 26.58 12.81 9.34
N ILE A 223 26.53 13.74 8.40
CA ILE A 223 25.27 14.35 7.91
C ILE A 223 24.41 13.29 7.20
N LEU A 224 25.02 12.44 6.38
CA LEU A 224 24.36 11.30 5.73
C LEU A 224 23.79 10.30 6.78
N LEU A 225 24.53 10.01 7.85
CA LEU A 225 24.02 9.16 8.93
C LEU A 225 22.82 9.80 9.63
N GLY A 226 22.86 11.12 9.81
CA GLY A 226 21.73 11.89 10.35
C GLY A 226 20.51 11.87 9.45
N ASP A 227 20.70 12.04 8.14
CA ASP A 227 19.65 11.92 7.13
C ASP A 227 18.90 10.59 7.23
N ASN A 228 19.64 9.49 7.34
CA ASN A 228 19.05 8.16 7.50
C ASN A 228 18.21 8.05 8.79
N ILE A 229 18.65 8.64 9.91
CA ILE A 229 17.87 8.70 11.15
C ILE A 229 16.60 9.55 10.94
N GLY A 230 16.75 10.74 10.34
CA GLY A 230 15.64 11.67 10.09
C GLY A 230 14.52 11.06 9.26
N THR A 231 14.86 10.20 8.29
CA THR A 231 13.91 9.50 7.43
C THR A 231 12.93 8.62 8.22
N THR A 232 13.34 8.12 9.40
CA THR A 232 12.49 7.23 10.20
C THR A 232 11.26 7.91 10.79
N ILE A 233 11.23 9.24 10.86
CA ILE A 233 10.09 9.98 11.42
C ILE A 233 8.80 9.73 10.63
N THR A 234 8.88 9.58 9.31
CA THR A 234 7.72 9.30 8.45
C THR A 234 7.09 7.96 8.80
N ALA A 235 7.91 6.95 9.08
CA ALA A 235 7.46 5.63 9.54
C ALA A 235 6.79 5.71 10.92
N VAL A 236 7.38 6.45 11.86
CA VAL A 236 6.82 6.64 13.20
C VAL A 236 5.47 7.34 13.12
N LEU A 237 5.36 8.44 12.37
CA LEU A 237 4.10 9.15 12.17
C LEU A 237 3.03 8.28 11.49
N ALA A 238 3.43 7.47 10.50
CA ALA A 238 2.53 6.54 9.84
C ALA A 238 2.01 5.43 10.77
N SER A 239 2.79 5.05 11.79
CA SER A 239 2.44 4.00 12.73
C SER A 239 1.50 4.46 13.87
N ILE A 240 1.26 5.77 14.03
CA ILE A 240 0.38 6.30 15.06
C ILE A 240 -1.05 5.81 14.81
N GLY A 241 -1.66 5.22 15.84
CA GLY A 241 -3.01 4.65 15.79
C GLY A 241 -3.09 3.27 15.15
N GLN A 242 -1.98 2.71 14.66
CA GLN A 242 -1.92 1.39 14.04
C GLN A 242 -1.76 0.25 15.07
N PRO A 243 -2.07 -1.01 14.69
CA PRO A 243 -1.83 -2.20 15.51
C PRO A 243 -0.37 -2.33 15.94
N LYS A 244 -0.11 -3.14 16.96
CA LYS A 244 1.21 -3.28 17.59
C LYS A 244 2.32 -3.67 16.60
N ASP A 245 2.07 -4.66 15.74
CA ASP A 245 3.09 -5.13 14.80
C ASP A 245 3.39 -4.09 13.71
N ALA A 246 2.41 -3.30 13.30
CA ALA A 246 2.63 -2.15 12.42
C ALA A 246 3.50 -1.07 13.10
N ARG A 247 3.28 -0.79 14.39
CA ARG A 247 4.14 0.10 15.18
C ARG A 247 5.55 -0.49 15.37
N ARG A 248 5.67 -1.79 15.66
CA ARG A 248 6.94 -2.52 15.75
C ARG A 248 7.75 -2.42 14.45
N THR A 249 7.05 -2.46 13.31
CA THR A 249 7.65 -2.27 11.99
C THR A 249 8.29 -0.89 11.84
N ALA A 250 7.61 0.18 12.26
CA ALA A 250 8.19 1.53 12.26
C ALA A 250 9.42 1.64 13.20
N PHE A 251 9.35 1.04 14.38
CA PHE A 251 10.48 1.02 15.31
C PHE A 251 11.66 0.18 14.79
N ALA A 252 11.42 -0.86 13.98
CA ALA A 252 12.49 -1.61 13.32
C ALA A 252 13.30 -0.71 12.37
N HIS A 253 12.63 0.19 11.63
CA HIS A 253 13.30 1.19 10.80
C HIS A 253 14.17 2.14 11.64
N CYS A 254 13.68 2.58 12.81
CA CYS A 254 14.48 3.38 13.73
C CYS A 254 15.71 2.61 14.27
N VAL A 255 15.52 1.36 14.70
CA VAL A 255 16.60 0.51 15.23
C VAL A 255 17.70 0.31 14.19
N PHE A 256 17.33 0.03 12.93
CA PHE A 256 18.28 -0.12 11.83
C PHE A 256 19.14 1.13 11.66
N ASN A 257 18.52 2.29 11.48
CA ASN A 257 19.24 3.52 11.18
C ASN A 257 20.03 4.06 12.38
N ILE A 258 19.48 3.99 13.58
CA ILE A 258 20.16 4.46 14.80
C ILE A 258 21.35 3.55 15.13
N SER A 259 21.19 2.22 15.09
CA SER A 259 22.28 1.29 15.37
C SER A 259 23.41 1.42 14.35
N GLY A 260 23.05 1.63 13.07
CA GLY A 260 24.02 1.87 12.02
C GLY A 260 24.76 3.20 12.20
N ALA A 261 24.02 4.26 12.48
CA ALA A 261 24.65 5.56 12.75
C ALA A 261 25.62 5.50 13.93
N ILE A 262 25.24 4.85 15.01
CA ILE A 262 26.15 4.65 16.18
C ILE A 262 27.41 3.90 15.74
N LEU A 263 27.27 2.77 15.04
CA LEU A 263 28.40 1.98 14.58
C LEU A 263 29.34 2.78 13.67
N PHE A 264 28.80 3.43 12.65
CA PHE A 264 29.59 4.15 11.66
C PHE A 264 30.13 5.48 12.17
N LEU A 265 29.55 6.07 13.21
CA LEU A 265 30.06 7.28 13.85
C LEU A 265 31.47 7.05 14.44
N PHE A 266 31.74 5.85 14.98
CA PHE A 266 33.07 5.46 15.43
C PHE A 266 34.03 5.14 14.28
N LEU A 267 33.50 4.85 13.10
CA LEU A 267 34.24 4.40 11.92
C LEU A 267 34.36 5.47 10.83
N VAL A 268 33.97 6.72 11.09
CA VAL A 268 33.92 7.80 10.06
C VAL A 268 35.21 7.88 9.24
N LYS A 269 36.37 7.98 9.91
CA LYS A 269 37.66 8.12 9.21
C LYS A 269 38.04 6.88 8.40
N PRO A 270 38.08 5.65 8.95
CA PRO A 270 38.41 4.46 8.19
C PRO A 270 37.38 4.18 7.10
N TYR A 271 36.10 4.48 7.35
CA TYR A 271 35.05 4.34 6.34
C TYR A 271 35.23 5.34 5.19
N ALA A 272 35.51 6.61 5.47
CA ALA A 272 35.83 7.60 4.45
C ALA A 272 37.03 7.16 3.58
N ALA A 273 38.09 6.67 4.19
CA ALA A 273 39.26 6.16 3.48
C ALA A 273 38.93 4.95 2.57
N LEU A 274 38.11 4.00 3.07
CA LEU A 274 37.62 2.86 2.28
C LEU A 274 36.79 3.34 1.08
N ILE A 275 35.85 4.25 1.28
CA ILE A 275 35.01 4.80 0.21
C ILE A 275 35.85 5.55 -0.82
N GLN A 276 36.82 6.35 -0.39
CA GLN A 276 37.76 7.01 -1.30
C GLN A 276 38.60 6.01 -2.09
N PHE A 277 38.97 4.88 -1.46
CA PHE A 277 39.74 3.82 -2.14
C PHE A 277 38.94 3.16 -3.27
N ILE A 278 37.67 2.82 -3.05
CA ILE A 278 36.80 2.10 -4.01
C ILE A 278 36.12 3.04 -5.01
N SER A 279 36.15 4.37 -4.80
CA SER A 279 35.49 5.36 -5.67
C SER A 279 36.42 5.87 -6.77
N PRO A 280 35.85 6.49 -7.83
CA PRO A 280 36.66 7.13 -8.87
C PRO A 280 37.67 8.11 -8.30
N LYS A 281 38.85 8.21 -8.93
CA LYS A 281 39.92 9.16 -8.57
C LYS A 281 39.76 10.45 -9.38
N GLY A 282 40.16 11.54 -8.83
CA GLY A 282 40.10 12.87 -9.45
C GLY A 282 40.21 13.98 -8.43
N ASN A 283 39.97 15.23 -8.85
CA ASN A 283 39.89 16.37 -7.91
C ASN A 283 38.72 16.10 -6.94
N GLU A 284 38.91 16.45 -5.68
CA GLU A 284 37.94 16.14 -4.63
C GLU A 284 36.53 16.66 -4.96
N ILE A 285 36.42 17.94 -5.36
CA ILE A 285 35.15 18.58 -5.76
C ILE A 285 34.44 17.85 -6.92
N ASP A 286 35.21 17.17 -7.76
CA ASP A 286 34.66 16.45 -8.91
C ASP A 286 34.12 15.07 -8.58
N VAL A 287 34.68 14.40 -7.60
CA VAL A 287 34.37 13.00 -7.27
C VAL A 287 33.58 12.85 -5.98
N ILE A 288 33.52 13.88 -5.12
CA ILE A 288 32.93 13.80 -3.80
C ILE A 288 31.43 13.43 -3.82
N SER A 289 30.67 13.93 -4.79
CA SER A 289 29.26 13.57 -4.94
C SER A 289 29.11 12.05 -5.14
N ARG A 290 29.95 11.43 -5.98
CA ARG A 290 30.01 9.99 -6.17
C ARG A 290 30.47 9.26 -4.91
N GLN A 291 31.44 9.80 -4.20
CA GLN A 291 31.91 9.23 -2.93
C GLN A 291 30.83 9.25 -1.87
N ILE A 292 30.02 10.31 -1.76
CA ILE A 292 28.88 10.40 -0.85
C ILE A 292 27.81 9.34 -1.23
N ALA A 293 27.51 9.21 -2.53
CA ALA A 293 26.58 8.17 -3.00
C ALA A 293 27.08 6.76 -2.67
N ASN A 294 28.37 6.49 -2.87
CA ASN A 294 28.99 5.21 -2.52
C ASN A 294 29.00 4.97 -1.00
N ALA A 295 29.23 6.02 -0.21
CA ALA A 295 29.12 5.93 1.25
C ALA A 295 27.68 5.63 1.69
N HIS A 296 26.68 6.23 1.05
CA HIS A 296 25.27 5.95 1.33
C HIS A 296 24.91 4.50 1.01
N THR A 297 25.30 4.03 -0.18
CA THR A 297 25.07 2.65 -0.60
C THR A 297 25.82 1.65 0.28
N GLY A 298 27.10 1.91 0.55
CA GLY A 298 27.93 1.04 1.39
C GLY A 298 27.39 0.91 2.81
N PHE A 299 26.99 2.01 3.43
CA PHE A 299 26.35 2.00 4.76
C PHE A 299 25.10 1.10 4.77
N ASN A 300 24.16 1.33 3.88
CA ASN A 300 22.90 0.58 3.86
C ASN A 300 23.12 -0.90 3.52
N LEU A 301 24.05 -1.21 2.61
CA LEU A 301 24.39 -2.58 2.26
C LEU A 301 25.04 -3.32 3.45
N VAL A 302 26.04 -2.73 4.09
CA VAL A 302 26.72 -3.34 5.25
C VAL A 302 25.73 -3.55 6.40
N MET A 303 24.91 -2.55 6.72
CA MET A 303 23.92 -2.67 7.79
C MET A 303 22.86 -3.73 7.46
N THR A 304 22.42 -3.83 6.21
CA THR A 304 21.50 -4.88 5.77
C THR A 304 22.13 -6.27 5.93
N LEU A 305 23.40 -6.45 5.51
CA LEU A 305 24.11 -7.73 5.67
C LEU A 305 24.28 -8.12 7.15
N ILE A 306 24.49 -7.14 8.04
CA ILE A 306 24.54 -7.39 9.49
C ILE A 306 23.15 -7.79 10.02
N TRP A 307 22.09 -7.09 9.63
CA TRP A 307 20.77 -7.29 10.22
C TRP A 307 19.98 -8.46 9.61
N ILE A 308 20.26 -8.91 8.37
CA ILE A 308 19.57 -10.10 7.81
C ILE A 308 19.64 -11.30 8.75
N PRO A 309 20.80 -11.79 9.19
CA PRO A 309 20.86 -12.92 10.13
C PRO A 309 20.32 -12.56 11.52
N LEU A 310 20.26 -11.28 11.87
CA LEU A 310 19.81 -10.77 13.16
C LEU A 310 18.34 -10.32 13.16
N ILE A 311 17.55 -10.60 12.11
CA ILE A 311 16.10 -10.32 12.09
C ILE A 311 15.39 -10.85 13.35
N PRO A 312 15.64 -12.09 13.83
CA PRO A 312 15.02 -12.56 15.07
C PRO A 312 15.38 -11.72 16.30
N LEU A 313 16.60 -11.17 16.35
CA LEU A 313 17.03 -10.25 17.41
C LEU A 313 16.30 -8.92 17.29
N MET A 314 16.18 -8.36 16.08
CA MET A 314 15.44 -7.12 15.82
C MET A 314 13.98 -7.26 16.25
N VAL A 315 13.34 -8.39 15.93
CA VAL A 315 11.97 -8.70 16.40
C VAL A 315 11.89 -8.63 17.92
N LYS A 316 12.83 -9.27 18.64
CA LYS A 316 12.86 -9.22 20.12
C LYS A 316 13.04 -7.79 20.65
N ILE A 317 13.89 -6.99 20.00
CA ILE A 317 14.13 -5.59 20.40
C ILE A 317 12.84 -4.78 20.23
N VAL A 318 12.19 -4.84 19.06
CA VAL A 318 10.99 -4.04 18.81
C VAL A 318 9.77 -4.51 19.60
N MET A 319 9.68 -5.81 19.93
CA MET A 319 8.68 -6.32 20.86
C MET A 319 8.88 -5.79 22.28
N LYS A 320 10.12 -5.56 22.70
CA LYS A 320 10.44 -4.94 23.99
C LYS A 320 10.15 -3.44 23.99
N LEU A 321 10.39 -2.75 22.87
CA LEU A 321 10.09 -1.32 22.72
C LEU A 321 8.58 -1.05 22.64
N VAL A 322 7.83 -1.97 22.01
CA VAL A 322 6.37 -1.91 21.88
C VAL A 322 5.79 -3.22 22.45
N PRO A 323 5.59 -3.31 23.77
CA PRO A 323 5.14 -4.52 24.44
C PRO A 323 3.66 -4.85 24.12
N ASP A 324 3.29 -6.12 24.34
CA ASP A 324 1.92 -6.57 24.24
C ASP A 324 1.09 -5.97 25.39
N GLY A 325 0.28 -4.95 25.08
CA GLY A 325 -0.72 -4.41 26.02
C GLY A 325 -2.06 -5.16 25.86
N LYS A 326 -3.00 -4.96 26.79
CA LYS A 326 -4.37 -5.48 26.65
C LYS A 326 -4.99 -4.95 25.36
N GLU A 327 -5.52 -5.83 24.51
CA GLU A 327 -6.29 -5.44 23.33
C GLU A 327 -7.50 -4.61 23.76
N MET A 328 -7.74 -3.50 23.09
CA MET A 328 -8.96 -2.72 23.26
C MET A 328 -10.10 -3.54 22.65
N GLY A 329 -11.02 -4.00 23.54
CA GLY A 329 -12.10 -4.89 23.17
C GLY A 329 -13.12 -4.27 22.21
N THR A 330 -13.77 -5.13 21.47
CA THR A 330 -15.15 -5.17 20.87
C THR A 330 -15.74 -3.99 20.12
N LYS A 331 -15.15 -2.82 19.99
CA LYS A 331 -15.58 -1.78 19.03
C LYS A 331 -14.99 -1.95 17.61
N ALA A 332 -14.27 -3.03 17.38
CA ALA A 332 -13.52 -3.25 16.15
C ALA A 332 -14.33 -3.76 14.95
N LEU A 333 -15.54 -4.31 15.17
CA LEU A 333 -16.33 -4.96 14.11
C LEU A 333 -17.07 -3.99 13.18
N GLU A 334 -17.26 -2.74 13.59
CA GLU A 334 -18.03 -1.75 12.82
C GLU A 334 -17.15 -0.88 11.90
N ASN A 335 -15.84 -0.91 12.07
CA ASN A 335 -14.90 -0.16 11.24
C ASN A 335 -14.23 -1.09 10.23
N PRO A 336 -13.83 -0.56 9.04
CA PRO A 336 -13.04 -1.34 8.09
C PRO A 336 -11.83 -1.96 8.74
N LYS A 337 -11.63 -3.24 8.49
CA LYS A 337 -10.55 -4.02 9.10
C LYS A 337 -9.22 -3.83 8.38
N TYR A 338 -9.26 -3.64 7.08
CA TYR A 338 -8.09 -3.65 6.19
C TYR A 338 -7.80 -2.29 5.57
N LEU A 339 -8.79 -1.39 5.40
CA LEU A 339 -8.60 -0.12 4.71
C LEU A 339 -7.68 0.83 5.50
N ASP A 340 -6.74 1.46 4.80
CA ASP A 340 -5.87 2.50 5.35
C ASP A 340 -5.77 3.68 4.35
N ASN A 341 -6.31 4.83 4.73
CA ASN A 341 -6.31 6.04 3.91
C ASN A 341 -4.90 6.56 3.56
N LYS A 342 -3.88 6.17 4.32
CA LYS A 342 -2.48 6.52 4.04
C LYS A 342 -1.95 5.85 2.77
N LEU A 343 -2.61 4.77 2.31
CA LEU A 343 -2.23 4.03 1.11
C LEU A 343 -2.95 4.48 -0.15
N ILE A 344 -3.85 5.46 -0.09
CA ILE A 344 -4.56 6.00 -1.27
C ILE A 344 -3.58 6.49 -2.34
N ALA A 345 -2.47 7.10 -1.94
CA ALA A 345 -1.42 7.54 -2.86
C ALA A 345 -0.63 6.39 -3.53
N GLN A 346 -0.90 5.13 -3.17
CA GLN A 346 -0.24 3.94 -3.68
C GLN A 346 -1.28 2.92 -4.18
N PRO A 347 -1.85 3.12 -5.38
CA PRO A 347 -3.03 2.40 -5.84
C PRO A 347 -2.90 0.87 -5.81
N ALA A 348 -1.75 0.31 -6.17
CA ALA A 348 -1.55 -1.13 -6.15
C ALA A 348 -1.70 -1.73 -4.74
N ALA A 349 -1.18 -1.05 -3.72
CA ALA A 349 -1.33 -1.45 -2.33
C ALA A 349 -2.76 -1.21 -1.82
N ALA A 350 -3.35 -0.06 -2.16
CA ALA A 350 -4.71 0.28 -1.79
C ALA A 350 -5.73 -0.73 -2.32
N LEU A 351 -5.62 -1.15 -3.59
CA LEU A 351 -6.50 -2.16 -4.20
C LEU A 351 -6.36 -3.53 -3.52
N GLN A 352 -5.17 -3.87 -3.02
CA GLN A 352 -4.97 -5.11 -2.27
C GLN A 352 -5.72 -5.10 -0.93
N LEU A 353 -5.73 -3.95 -0.23
CA LEU A 353 -6.50 -3.79 1.00
C LEU A 353 -8.01 -3.80 0.72
N VAL A 354 -8.45 -3.16 -0.35
CA VAL A 354 -9.85 -3.20 -0.79
C VAL A 354 -10.30 -4.62 -1.07
N ALA A 355 -9.52 -5.42 -1.80
CA ALA A 355 -9.85 -6.81 -2.07
C ALA A 355 -10.04 -7.63 -0.77
N LYS A 356 -9.17 -7.43 0.22
CA LYS A 356 -9.32 -8.10 1.53
C LYS A 356 -10.57 -7.63 2.29
N GLU A 357 -10.92 -6.34 2.22
CA GLU A 357 -12.15 -5.83 2.83
C GLU A 357 -13.40 -6.40 2.14
N VAL A 358 -13.40 -6.48 0.79
CA VAL A 358 -14.47 -7.11 0.01
C VAL A 358 -14.63 -8.59 0.39
N MET A 359 -13.53 -9.33 0.52
CA MET A 359 -13.58 -10.73 0.98
C MET A 359 -14.06 -10.86 2.42
N TYR A 360 -13.76 -9.90 3.28
CA TYR A 360 -14.32 -9.85 4.63
C TYR A 360 -15.84 -9.64 4.60
N CYS A 361 -16.34 -8.72 3.77
CA CYS A 361 -17.78 -8.56 3.52
C CYS A 361 -18.42 -9.86 3.01
N ALA A 362 -17.74 -10.56 2.09
CA ALA A 362 -18.20 -11.84 1.57
C ALA A 362 -18.33 -12.92 2.66
N LYS A 363 -17.34 -13.00 3.57
CA LYS A 363 -17.39 -13.91 4.72
C LYS A 363 -18.54 -13.59 5.69
N LEU A 364 -18.83 -12.29 5.92
CA LEU A 364 -19.99 -11.90 6.74
C LEU A 364 -21.30 -12.37 6.13
N VAL A 365 -21.46 -12.27 4.81
CA VAL A 365 -22.65 -12.75 4.11
C VAL A 365 -22.74 -14.28 4.15
N ASP A 366 -21.63 -15.00 4.01
CA ASP A 366 -21.60 -16.46 4.17
C ASP A 366 -22.08 -16.90 5.56
N GLU A 367 -21.62 -16.22 6.60
CA GLU A 367 -22.10 -16.47 7.97
C GLU A 367 -23.59 -16.14 8.14
N MET A 368 -24.11 -15.09 7.48
CA MET A 368 -25.54 -14.76 7.50
C MET A 368 -26.37 -15.85 6.82
N ILE A 369 -25.92 -16.33 5.65
CA ILE A 369 -26.60 -17.43 4.93
C ILE A 369 -26.55 -18.71 5.76
N GLY A 370 -25.42 -19.02 6.41
CA GLY A 370 -25.29 -20.19 7.30
C GLY A 370 -26.30 -20.17 8.45
N LYS A 371 -26.70 -18.99 8.94
CA LYS A 371 -27.74 -18.86 9.99
C LYS A 371 -29.17 -19.13 9.48
N LEU A 372 -29.42 -19.00 8.17
CA LEU A 372 -30.71 -19.44 7.59
C LEU A 372 -30.94 -20.95 7.71
N GLN A 373 -29.87 -21.73 7.73
CA GLN A 373 -29.96 -23.21 7.78
C GLN A 373 -30.15 -23.77 9.19
N SER A 374 -29.72 -23.01 10.21
CA SER A 374 -29.80 -23.45 11.59
C SER A 374 -31.27 -23.55 12.03
N GLY A 375 -31.70 -24.72 12.47
CA GLY A 375 -33.03 -24.90 13.11
C GLY A 375 -34.13 -25.58 12.29
N ASN A 376 -33.80 -26.43 11.31
CA ASN A 376 -34.82 -27.20 10.54
C ASN A 376 -35.91 -26.34 9.87
N GLY A 377 -35.54 -25.20 9.30
CA GLY A 377 -36.47 -24.24 8.67
C GLY A 377 -37.22 -23.35 9.67
N LYS A 378 -37.00 -23.52 10.97
CA LYS A 378 -37.47 -22.58 12.00
C LYS A 378 -36.33 -21.67 12.38
N ILE A 379 -36.53 -20.39 12.17
CA ILE A 379 -35.56 -19.36 12.57
C ILE A 379 -35.90 -18.98 14.03
N ASP A 380 -34.93 -19.12 14.91
CA ASP A 380 -35.02 -18.62 16.28
C ASP A 380 -34.74 -17.10 16.35
N LYS A 381 -35.06 -16.51 17.51
CA LYS A 381 -34.90 -15.07 17.73
C LYS A 381 -33.43 -14.66 17.71
N GLU A 382 -32.54 -15.50 18.25
CA GLU A 382 -31.11 -15.22 18.37
C GLU A 382 -30.44 -15.16 17.00
N ASN A 383 -30.73 -16.11 16.12
CA ASN A 383 -30.21 -16.10 14.74
C ASN A 383 -30.72 -14.91 13.93
N ALA A 384 -31.99 -14.51 14.12
CA ALA A 384 -32.54 -13.33 13.45
C ALA A 384 -31.87 -12.03 13.92
N GLU A 385 -31.63 -11.87 15.23
CA GLU A 385 -30.92 -10.71 15.79
C GLU A 385 -29.46 -10.66 15.31
N LEU A 386 -28.79 -11.81 15.23
CA LEU A 386 -27.41 -11.91 14.75
C LEU A 386 -27.28 -11.52 13.25
N VAL A 387 -28.22 -11.96 12.41
CA VAL A 387 -28.23 -11.59 10.98
C VAL A 387 -28.50 -10.10 10.81
N GLU A 388 -29.41 -9.53 11.61
CA GLU A 388 -29.68 -8.09 11.59
C GLU A 388 -28.45 -7.26 12.01
N GLU A 389 -27.70 -7.70 13.04
CA GLU A 389 -26.46 -7.08 13.47
C GLU A 389 -25.40 -7.12 12.35
N LYS A 390 -25.18 -8.31 11.75
CA LYS A 390 -24.24 -8.48 10.64
C LYS A 390 -24.61 -7.65 9.40
N ALA A 391 -25.91 -7.53 9.10
CA ALA A 391 -26.38 -6.72 7.99
C ALA A 391 -26.07 -5.22 8.21
N LYS A 392 -26.19 -4.71 9.44
CA LYS A 392 -25.79 -3.34 9.79
C LYS A 392 -24.28 -3.12 9.66
N ILE A 393 -23.49 -4.11 10.09
CA ILE A 393 -22.02 -4.05 9.91
C ILE A 393 -21.69 -4.03 8.42
N LEU A 394 -22.27 -4.92 7.62
CA LEU A 394 -22.06 -4.98 6.17
C LEU A 394 -22.38 -3.65 5.49
N GLN A 395 -23.50 -3.02 5.84
CA GLN A 395 -23.89 -1.73 5.28
C GLN A 395 -22.89 -0.61 5.61
N LYS A 396 -22.33 -0.59 6.83
CA LYS A 396 -21.28 0.36 7.21
C LYS A 396 -19.98 0.11 6.43
N LEU A 397 -19.59 -1.15 6.30
CA LEU A 397 -18.39 -1.54 5.52
C LEU A 397 -18.56 -1.19 4.05
N TYR A 398 -19.74 -1.46 3.46
CA TYR A 398 -20.06 -1.08 2.09
C TYR A 398 -19.89 0.42 1.85
N ALA A 399 -20.41 1.27 2.73
CA ALA A 399 -20.23 2.71 2.66
C ALA A 399 -18.75 3.10 2.74
N SER A 400 -18.01 2.55 3.71
CA SER A 400 -16.60 2.86 3.93
C SER A 400 -15.71 2.46 2.74
N VAL A 401 -15.98 1.31 2.11
CA VAL A 401 -15.25 0.86 0.91
C VAL A 401 -15.54 1.77 -0.29
N ASN A 402 -16.80 2.21 -0.46
CA ASN A 402 -17.16 3.16 -1.52
C ASN A 402 -16.50 4.53 -1.32
N ASP A 403 -16.45 5.05 -0.08
CA ASP A 403 -15.73 6.29 0.24
C ASP A 403 -14.22 6.16 -0.06
N TYR A 404 -13.66 4.99 0.20
CA TYR A 404 -12.27 4.69 -0.12
C TYR A 404 -12.02 4.66 -1.64
N PHE A 405 -12.92 4.05 -2.43
CA PHE A 405 -12.86 4.11 -3.90
C PHE A 405 -12.97 5.55 -4.41
N ALA A 406 -13.90 6.35 -3.88
CA ALA A 406 -14.04 7.75 -4.25
C ALA A 406 -12.73 8.53 -4.01
N SER A 407 -12.06 8.25 -2.90
CA SER A 407 -10.76 8.84 -2.56
C SER A 407 -9.65 8.38 -3.52
N LEU A 408 -9.64 7.11 -3.93
CA LEU A 408 -8.73 6.58 -4.95
C LEU A 408 -8.90 7.25 -6.32
N TYR A 409 -10.16 7.44 -6.75
CA TYR A 409 -10.46 8.08 -8.04
C TYR A 409 -10.10 9.56 -8.03
N SER A 410 -10.33 10.28 -6.93
CA SER A 410 -10.00 11.70 -6.80
C SER A 410 -8.49 11.96 -6.75
N GLY A 411 -7.70 10.99 -6.34
CA GLY A 411 -6.23 11.08 -6.29
C GLY A 411 -5.53 11.12 -7.67
N GLY A 412 -6.22 10.76 -8.76
CA GLY A 412 -5.73 10.87 -10.13
C GLY A 412 -4.50 10.02 -10.49
N VAL A 413 -4.12 9.04 -9.65
CA VAL A 413 -2.88 8.26 -9.77
C VAL A 413 -3.11 6.87 -10.38
N LEU A 414 -4.39 6.47 -10.57
CA LEU A 414 -4.75 5.17 -11.13
C LEU A 414 -4.31 5.03 -12.58
N THR A 415 -3.74 3.88 -12.95
CA THR A 415 -3.63 3.49 -14.36
C THR A 415 -4.99 3.06 -14.89
N GLU A 416 -5.17 3.03 -16.22
CA GLU A 416 -6.41 2.55 -16.86
C GLU A 416 -6.77 1.14 -16.40
N GLU A 417 -5.79 0.27 -16.27
CA GLU A 417 -5.97 -1.09 -15.76
C GLU A 417 -6.42 -1.11 -14.29
N GLN A 418 -5.78 -0.31 -13.42
CA GLN A 418 -6.18 -0.20 -12.01
C GLN A 418 -7.58 0.40 -11.85
N ALA A 419 -7.97 1.33 -12.71
CA ALA A 419 -9.32 1.88 -12.75
C ALA A 419 -10.35 0.79 -13.13
N SER A 420 -10.04 -0.05 -14.13
CA SER A 420 -10.88 -1.21 -14.50
C SER A 420 -10.98 -2.23 -13.37
N GLN A 421 -9.85 -2.56 -12.71
CA GLN A 421 -9.82 -3.48 -11.57
C GLN A 421 -10.66 -2.95 -10.38
N SER A 422 -10.56 -1.66 -10.08
CA SER A 422 -11.33 -1.04 -9.00
C SER A 422 -12.84 -1.04 -9.29
N ALA A 423 -13.24 -0.78 -10.55
CA ALA A 423 -14.63 -0.85 -10.97
C ALA A 423 -15.19 -2.28 -10.84
N GLY A 424 -14.41 -3.30 -11.22
CA GLY A 424 -14.77 -4.70 -11.01
C GLY A 424 -14.96 -5.06 -9.54
N MET A 425 -14.03 -4.64 -8.66
CA MET A 425 -14.15 -4.86 -7.21
C MET A 425 -15.38 -4.17 -6.62
N GLN A 426 -15.71 -2.96 -7.09
CA GLN A 426 -16.90 -2.23 -6.67
C GLN A 426 -18.18 -2.95 -7.09
N SER A 427 -18.22 -3.52 -8.29
CA SER A 427 -19.35 -4.33 -8.75
C SER A 427 -19.53 -5.59 -7.90
N ILE A 428 -18.45 -6.30 -7.60
CA ILE A 428 -18.47 -7.47 -6.70
C ILE A 428 -19.01 -7.08 -5.32
N LEU A 429 -18.53 -5.97 -4.74
CA LEU A 429 -18.99 -5.49 -3.44
C LEU A 429 -20.49 -5.16 -3.45
N CYS A 430 -20.99 -4.57 -4.53
CA CYS A 430 -22.41 -4.26 -4.71
C CYS A 430 -23.29 -5.53 -4.71
N ASP A 431 -22.86 -6.58 -5.40
CA ASP A 431 -23.58 -7.86 -5.40
C ASP A 431 -23.50 -8.57 -4.05
N ILE A 432 -22.35 -8.51 -3.34
CA ILE A 432 -22.22 -9.05 -1.98
C ILE A 432 -23.18 -8.34 -1.01
N ASP A 433 -23.25 -7.01 -1.05
CA ASP A 433 -24.19 -6.23 -0.20
C ASP A 433 -25.64 -6.61 -0.52
N ARG A 434 -25.97 -6.71 -1.81
CA ARG A 434 -27.31 -7.13 -2.26
C ARG A 434 -27.69 -8.53 -1.75
N ILE A 435 -26.79 -9.50 -1.82
CA ILE A 435 -27.01 -10.85 -1.29
C ILE A 435 -27.23 -10.79 0.22
N GLY A 436 -26.44 -9.98 0.93
CA GLY A 436 -26.62 -9.77 2.37
C GLY A 436 -27.98 -9.18 2.73
N GLN A 437 -28.46 -8.18 2.00
CA GLN A 437 -29.78 -7.56 2.18
C GLN A 437 -30.90 -8.57 1.92
N LEU A 438 -30.83 -9.34 0.83
CA LEU A 438 -31.82 -10.38 0.49
C LEU A 438 -31.84 -11.49 1.55
N THR A 439 -30.67 -11.87 2.08
CA THR A 439 -30.55 -12.83 3.17
C THR A 439 -31.25 -12.35 4.44
N ARG A 440 -31.09 -11.06 4.79
CA ARG A 440 -31.79 -10.43 5.90
C ARG A 440 -33.30 -10.45 5.70
N GLU A 441 -33.79 -10.06 4.52
CA GLU A 441 -35.22 -10.05 4.20
C GLU A 441 -35.86 -11.45 4.29
N ILE A 442 -35.15 -12.49 3.81
CA ILE A 442 -35.59 -13.88 3.98
C ILE A 442 -35.71 -14.22 5.47
N MET A 443 -34.66 -13.89 6.25
CA MET A 443 -34.62 -14.13 7.69
C MET A 443 -35.80 -13.47 8.42
N GLU A 444 -36.03 -12.18 8.17
CA GLU A 444 -37.13 -11.42 8.76
C GLU A 444 -38.50 -12.02 8.42
N THR A 445 -38.71 -12.35 7.12
CA THR A 445 -39.98 -12.91 6.64
C THR A 445 -40.25 -14.25 7.29
N VAL A 446 -39.30 -15.18 7.34
CA VAL A 446 -39.48 -16.49 7.95
C VAL A 446 -39.65 -16.40 9.48
N ALA A 447 -38.86 -15.54 10.15
CA ALA A 447 -38.94 -15.31 11.58
C ALA A 447 -40.33 -14.75 12.01
N LYS A 448 -40.85 -13.80 11.22
CA LYS A 448 -42.18 -13.19 11.45
C LYS A 448 -43.30 -14.25 11.36
N GLN A 449 -43.23 -15.14 10.39
CA GLN A 449 -44.24 -16.19 10.22
C GLN A 449 -44.13 -17.27 11.30
N ASN A 450 -42.94 -17.57 11.83
CA ASN A 450 -42.76 -18.49 12.92
C ASN A 450 -43.41 -18.04 14.25
N LYS A 451 -43.49 -16.71 14.46
CA LYS A 451 -44.13 -16.08 15.64
C LYS A 451 -45.61 -15.77 15.45
N GLY A 452 -46.08 -15.74 14.20
CA GLY A 452 -47.45 -15.37 13.83
C GLY A 452 -48.50 -16.42 14.17
N LYS A 453 -49.80 -16.02 14.05
CA LYS A 453 -50.95 -16.97 14.15
C LYS A 453 -50.96 -17.99 12.99
N HIS A 454 -50.43 -17.61 11.84
CA HIS A 454 -50.34 -18.41 10.63
C HIS A 454 -48.89 -18.91 10.49
N LYS A 455 -48.68 -20.23 10.53
CA LYS A 455 -47.35 -20.86 10.49
C LYS A 455 -47.22 -21.71 9.23
N TYR A 456 -45.98 -21.74 8.70
CA TYR A 456 -45.68 -22.66 7.59
C TYR A 456 -45.90 -24.14 8.00
N SER A 457 -46.39 -24.95 7.07
CA SER A 457 -46.50 -26.39 7.28
C SER A 457 -45.10 -27.02 7.41
N LYS A 458 -45.04 -28.23 8.01
CA LYS A 458 -43.79 -28.98 8.14
C LYS A 458 -43.12 -29.25 6.79
N GLU A 459 -43.92 -29.50 5.76
CA GLU A 459 -43.47 -29.73 4.39
C GLU A 459 -42.89 -28.44 3.77
N ALA A 460 -43.55 -27.28 3.98
CA ALA A 460 -43.05 -25.99 3.51
C ALA A 460 -41.72 -25.63 4.16
N LEU A 461 -41.56 -25.86 5.48
CA LEU A 461 -40.31 -25.65 6.19
C LEU A 461 -39.17 -26.54 5.67
N LYS A 462 -39.48 -27.80 5.33
CA LYS A 462 -38.52 -28.75 4.74
C LYS A 462 -38.07 -28.30 3.34
N GLU A 463 -38.99 -27.79 2.54
CA GLU A 463 -38.71 -27.23 1.21
C GLU A 463 -37.84 -25.98 1.34
N LEU A 464 -38.17 -25.03 2.23
CA LEU A 464 -37.38 -23.84 2.49
C LEU A 464 -35.96 -24.16 2.95
N LYS A 465 -35.79 -25.14 3.84
CA LYS A 465 -34.49 -25.63 4.28
C LYS A 465 -33.65 -26.09 3.10
N LYS A 466 -34.22 -26.90 2.20
CA LYS A 466 -33.50 -27.36 0.98
C LYS A 466 -33.09 -26.20 0.08
N ALA A 467 -33.94 -25.19 -0.09
CA ALA A 467 -33.62 -24.01 -0.89
C ALA A 467 -32.49 -23.17 -0.25
N MET A 468 -32.48 -23.06 1.08
CA MET A 468 -31.41 -22.38 1.81
C MET A 468 -30.06 -23.13 1.70
N GLU A 469 -30.08 -24.47 1.71
CA GLU A 469 -28.90 -25.31 1.46
C GLU A 469 -28.34 -25.07 0.06
N GLN A 470 -29.20 -24.91 -0.95
CA GLN A 470 -28.75 -24.58 -2.33
C GLN A 470 -28.17 -23.18 -2.44
N ILE A 471 -28.72 -22.18 -1.74
CA ILE A 471 -28.13 -20.83 -1.66
C ILE A 471 -26.72 -20.90 -1.07
N GLN A 472 -26.53 -21.63 0.02
CA GLN A 472 -25.21 -21.78 0.63
C GLN A 472 -24.21 -22.42 -0.35
N MET A 473 -24.63 -23.43 -1.09
CA MET A 473 -23.75 -24.08 -2.07
C MET A 473 -23.34 -23.12 -3.19
N ILE A 474 -24.29 -22.43 -3.82
CA ILE A 474 -23.98 -21.51 -4.93
C ILE A 474 -23.14 -20.34 -4.45
N TYR A 475 -23.43 -19.77 -3.28
CA TYR A 475 -22.64 -18.67 -2.73
C TYR A 475 -21.22 -19.12 -2.39
N GLY A 476 -21.03 -20.26 -1.75
CA GLY A 476 -19.72 -20.85 -1.50
C GLY A 476 -18.92 -21.12 -2.78
N SER A 477 -19.60 -21.53 -3.86
CA SER A 477 -19.00 -21.68 -5.19
C SER A 477 -18.54 -20.32 -5.76
N CYS A 478 -19.35 -19.27 -5.59
CA CYS A 478 -18.99 -17.92 -6.03
C CYS A 478 -17.75 -17.39 -5.29
N ILE A 479 -17.67 -17.56 -3.97
CA ILE A 479 -16.53 -17.11 -3.18
C ILE A 479 -15.25 -17.79 -3.64
N ARG A 480 -15.27 -19.10 -3.89
CA ARG A 480 -14.11 -19.82 -4.45
C ARG A 480 -13.72 -19.29 -5.82
N ALA A 481 -14.69 -19.04 -6.71
CA ALA A 481 -14.43 -18.50 -8.04
C ALA A 481 -13.77 -17.11 -7.99
N ILE A 482 -14.21 -16.23 -7.08
CA ILE A 482 -13.62 -14.90 -6.88
C ILE A 482 -12.19 -15.02 -6.32
N SER A 483 -11.95 -15.96 -5.41
CA SER A 483 -10.63 -16.21 -4.80
C SER A 483 -9.62 -16.82 -5.77
N GLY A 484 -9.98 -17.05 -7.03
CA GLY A 484 -9.06 -17.54 -8.06
C GLY A 484 -8.92 -19.06 -8.13
N ASP A 485 -9.87 -19.81 -7.56
CA ASP A 485 -9.95 -21.26 -7.73
C ASP A 485 -10.24 -21.58 -9.22
N VAL A 486 -9.19 -21.99 -9.92
CA VAL A 486 -9.18 -22.17 -11.38
C VAL A 486 -10.08 -23.33 -11.83
N ASP A 487 -10.38 -24.28 -10.94
CA ASP A 487 -11.18 -25.48 -11.25
C ASP A 487 -12.70 -25.21 -11.26
N MET A 488 -13.12 -23.96 -10.97
CA MET A 488 -14.53 -23.61 -10.93
C MET A 488 -15.11 -23.38 -12.32
N ASP A 489 -15.90 -24.32 -12.83
CA ASP A 489 -16.59 -24.19 -14.12
C ASP A 489 -17.85 -23.30 -13.98
N ILE A 490 -17.95 -22.23 -14.80
CA ILE A 490 -19.18 -21.41 -14.92
C ILE A 490 -20.40 -22.28 -15.21
N LYS A 491 -20.23 -23.34 -15.99
CA LYS A 491 -21.34 -24.22 -16.34
C LYS A 491 -21.93 -24.89 -15.09
N GLU A 492 -21.09 -25.25 -14.12
CA GLU A 492 -21.56 -25.81 -12.85
C GLU A 492 -22.34 -24.78 -12.05
N LEU A 493 -21.87 -23.53 -12.01
CA LEU A 493 -22.59 -22.45 -11.34
C LEU A 493 -23.94 -22.16 -12.01
N MET A 494 -24.00 -22.14 -13.34
CA MET A 494 -25.24 -21.98 -14.10
C MET A 494 -26.21 -23.14 -13.84
N ARG A 495 -25.70 -24.37 -13.70
CA ARG A 495 -26.50 -25.52 -13.31
C ARG A 495 -27.06 -25.36 -11.90
N GLN A 496 -26.25 -24.95 -10.95
CA GLN A 496 -26.71 -24.68 -9.57
C GLN A 496 -27.82 -23.62 -9.54
N LYS A 497 -27.69 -22.55 -10.34
CA LYS A 497 -28.74 -21.53 -10.48
C LYS A 497 -30.02 -22.12 -11.06
N GLU A 498 -29.93 -22.93 -12.11
CA GLU A 498 -31.08 -23.59 -12.74
C GLU A 498 -31.78 -24.52 -11.75
N ASP A 499 -31.02 -25.28 -10.95
CA ASP A 499 -31.56 -26.14 -9.91
C ASP A 499 -32.36 -25.36 -8.84
N ILE A 500 -31.86 -24.14 -8.47
CA ILE A 500 -32.57 -23.23 -7.55
C ILE A 500 -33.89 -22.75 -8.17
N MET A 501 -33.89 -22.34 -9.44
CA MET A 501 -35.10 -21.89 -10.13
C MET A 501 -36.15 -23.00 -10.23
N GLN A 502 -35.74 -24.21 -10.65
CA GLN A 502 -36.64 -25.39 -10.73
C GLN A 502 -37.19 -25.78 -9.38
N LEU A 503 -36.36 -25.73 -8.31
CA LEU A 503 -36.83 -25.97 -6.95
C LEU A 503 -37.86 -24.92 -6.54
N GLY A 504 -37.62 -23.62 -6.82
CA GLY A 504 -38.55 -22.51 -6.53
C GLY A 504 -39.92 -22.71 -7.21
N GLU A 505 -39.93 -23.08 -8.50
CA GLU A 505 -41.18 -23.38 -9.20
C GLU A 505 -41.95 -24.58 -8.60
N LYS A 506 -41.23 -25.64 -8.27
CA LYS A 506 -41.81 -26.80 -7.62
C LYS A 506 -42.40 -26.43 -6.27
N MET A 507 -41.71 -25.62 -5.48
CA MET A 507 -42.18 -25.15 -4.17
C MET A 507 -43.45 -24.30 -4.29
N ARG A 508 -43.52 -23.38 -5.31
CA ARG A 508 -44.74 -22.59 -5.60
C ARG A 508 -45.94 -23.51 -5.92
N LYS A 509 -45.76 -24.47 -6.83
CA LYS A 509 -46.79 -25.44 -7.18
C LYS A 509 -47.26 -26.25 -5.96
N ASN A 510 -46.33 -26.74 -5.16
CA ASN A 510 -46.62 -27.47 -3.94
C ASN A 510 -47.35 -26.62 -2.90
N HIS A 511 -46.97 -25.36 -2.72
CA HIS A 511 -47.63 -24.43 -1.80
C HIS A 511 -49.09 -24.19 -2.20
N ILE A 512 -49.38 -23.92 -3.47
CA ILE A 512 -50.74 -23.75 -4.01
C ILE A 512 -51.56 -24.99 -3.77
N ALA A 513 -51.00 -26.18 -4.03
CA ALA A 513 -51.71 -27.46 -3.76
C ALA A 513 -52.01 -27.69 -2.26
N ARG A 514 -51.13 -27.27 -1.36
CA ARG A 514 -51.36 -27.33 0.10
C ARG A 514 -52.46 -26.36 0.54
N VAL A 515 -52.46 -25.14 -0.01
CA VAL A 515 -53.53 -24.14 0.25
C VAL A 515 -54.88 -24.68 -0.22
N GLY A 516 -54.97 -25.19 -1.45
CA GLY A 516 -56.20 -25.76 -1.99
C GLY A 516 -56.77 -26.97 -1.21
N LYS A 517 -55.88 -27.71 -0.50
CA LYS A 517 -56.25 -28.82 0.38
C LYS A 517 -56.50 -28.42 1.85
N GLY A 518 -56.49 -27.12 2.15
CA GLY A 518 -56.64 -26.61 3.51
C GLY A 518 -55.48 -26.98 4.48
N LYS A 519 -54.34 -27.44 3.93
CA LYS A 519 -53.15 -27.85 4.72
C LYS A 519 -52.19 -26.70 4.99
N CYS A 520 -52.40 -25.54 4.36
CA CYS A 520 -51.63 -24.33 4.54
C CYS A 520 -52.56 -23.11 4.44
N ASP A 521 -52.30 -22.09 5.26
CA ASP A 521 -53.07 -20.85 5.24
C ASP A 521 -52.78 -20.04 4.00
N SER A 522 -53.83 -19.55 3.30
CA SER A 522 -53.71 -18.72 2.11
C SER A 522 -52.99 -17.39 2.34
N LYS A 523 -53.02 -16.87 3.58
CA LYS A 523 -52.32 -15.64 3.98
C LYS A 523 -50.78 -15.78 3.95
N LEU A 524 -50.27 -17.00 3.91
CA LEU A 524 -48.84 -17.30 3.79
C LEU A 524 -48.35 -17.30 2.33
N THR A 525 -49.27 -17.21 1.36
CA THR A 525 -48.89 -17.29 -0.07
C THR A 525 -47.96 -16.14 -0.48
N ILE A 526 -48.24 -14.91 -0.07
CA ILE A 526 -47.41 -13.74 -0.39
C ILE A 526 -46.05 -13.87 0.29
N PRO A 527 -45.95 -14.04 1.65
CA PRO A 527 -44.65 -14.18 2.28
C PRO A 527 -43.79 -15.34 1.77
N PHE A 528 -44.44 -16.45 1.39
CA PHE A 528 -43.73 -17.60 0.82
C PHE A 528 -43.15 -17.29 -0.56
N ASN A 529 -43.93 -16.61 -1.41
CA ASN A 529 -43.47 -16.19 -2.73
C ASN A 529 -42.37 -15.12 -2.64
N ASP A 530 -42.42 -14.19 -1.67
CA ASP A 530 -41.37 -13.20 -1.43
C ASP A 530 -40.04 -13.86 -1.08
N VAL A 531 -40.07 -14.88 -0.20
CA VAL A 531 -38.89 -15.69 0.12
C VAL A 531 -38.33 -16.37 -1.13
N LEU A 532 -39.16 -17.00 -1.96
CA LEU A 532 -38.73 -17.65 -3.19
C LEU A 532 -38.15 -16.66 -4.21
N HIS A 533 -38.76 -15.49 -4.31
CA HIS A 533 -38.25 -14.42 -5.18
C HIS A 533 -36.88 -13.94 -4.73
N ASN A 534 -36.66 -13.74 -3.44
CA ASN A 534 -35.36 -13.34 -2.91
C ASN A 534 -34.31 -14.42 -3.10
N ILE A 535 -34.67 -15.71 -3.01
CA ILE A 535 -33.80 -16.84 -3.33
C ILE A 535 -33.35 -16.79 -4.81
N ASP A 536 -34.29 -16.58 -5.74
CA ASP A 536 -33.97 -16.45 -7.16
C ASP A 536 -33.03 -15.26 -7.44
N ARG A 537 -33.23 -14.13 -6.75
CA ARG A 537 -32.38 -12.92 -6.87
C ARG A 537 -30.97 -13.17 -6.32
N ILE A 538 -30.84 -13.90 -5.23
CA ILE A 538 -29.50 -14.30 -4.72
C ILE A 538 -28.78 -15.14 -5.78
N GLY A 539 -29.44 -16.11 -6.40
CA GLY A 539 -28.87 -16.90 -7.49
C GLY A 539 -28.39 -16.05 -8.67
N ASN A 540 -29.15 -15.02 -9.05
CA ASN A 540 -28.74 -14.08 -10.10
C ASN A 540 -27.52 -13.27 -9.71
N SER A 541 -27.48 -12.70 -8.49
CA SER A 541 -26.32 -11.96 -8.01
C SER A 541 -25.07 -12.83 -7.89
N CYS A 542 -25.22 -14.11 -7.55
CA CYS A 542 -24.12 -15.08 -7.55
C CYS A 542 -23.51 -15.27 -8.95
N VAL A 543 -24.34 -15.35 -9.99
CA VAL A 543 -23.86 -15.45 -11.38
C VAL A 543 -23.11 -14.18 -11.79
N ASN A 544 -23.69 -12.99 -11.54
CA ASN A 544 -23.07 -11.71 -11.84
C ASN A 544 -21.67 -11.57 -11.21
N LEU A 545 -21.54 -11.96 -9.93
CA LEU A 545 -20.25 -11.96 -9.21
C LEU A 545 -19.16 -12.72 -9.98
N VAL A 546 -19.48 -13.91 -10.49
CA VAL A 546 -18.50 -14.76 -11.18
C VAL A 546 -18.22 -14.25 -12.59
N GLU A 547 -19.23 -13.69 -13.30
CA GLU A 547 -19.04 -13.07 -14.61
C GLU A 547 -18.07 -11.89 -14.51
N VAL A 548 -18.30 -10.97 -13.57
CA VAL A 548 -17.39 -9.82 -13.31
C VAL A 548 -15.98 -10.28 -12.93
N ALA A 549 -15.85 -11.31 -12.10
CA ALA A 549 -14.55 -11.85 -11.72
C ALA A 549 -13.80 -12.46 -12.91
N LYS A 550 -14.49 -13.10 -13.86
CA LYS A 550 -13.87 -13.69 -15.06
C LYS A 550 -13.52 -12.67 -16.15
N GLU A 551 -14.31 -11.63 -16.30
CA GLU A 551 -13.98 -10.53 -17.23
C GLU A 551 -12.73 -9.75 -16.80
N ASN A 552 -12.44 -9.73 -15.50
CA ASN A 552 -11.30 -9.04 -14.90
C ASN A 552 -10.29 -10.03 -14.28
N VAL A 553 -9.64 -10.85 -15.10
CA VAL A 553 -8.66 -11.86 -14.65
C VAL A 553 -7.52 -11.25 -13.82
N THR A 554 -7.08 -10.04 -14.17
CA THR A 554 -6.04 -9.32 -13.43
C THR A 554 -6.50 -8.88 -12.03
N MET A 555 -7.80 -8.66 -11.85
CA MET A 555 -8.40 -8.36 -10.55
C MET A 555 -8.42 -9.59 -9.63
N GLN A 556 -8.66 -10.80 -10.17
CA GLN A 556 -8.71 -12.04 -9.38
C GLN A 556 -7.44 -12.25 -8.55
N ALA A 557 -6.29 -11.85 -9.08
CA ALA A 557 -5.04 -12.00 -8.37
C ALA A 557 -4.92 -11.13 -7.09
N PHE A 558 -5.83 -10.17 -6.84
CA PHE A 558 -5.93 -9.47 -5.55
C PHE A 558 -6.73 -10.25 -4.51
N PHE A 559 -7.59 -11.18 -4.95
CA PHE A 559 -8.43 -12.01 -4.08
C PHE A 559 -7.78 -13.35 -3.74
N ALA A 560 -6.76 -13.79 -4.49
CA ALA A 560 -6.05 -15.04 -4.22
C ALA A 560 -5.49 -15.03 -2.79
N GLU A 561 -5.81 -16.06 -2.02
CA GLU A 561 -5.18 -16.31 -0.72
C GLU A 561 -3.77 -16.89 -0.97
N ASP A 562 -2.75 -16.33 -0.29
CA ASP A 562 -1.36 -16.84 -0.31
C ASP A 562 -1.22 -18.21 0.35
#